data_09751b4310ab516a1eccb55bbd1f6a71
#
_entry.id   09751b4310ab516a1eccb55bbd1f6a71
#
_cell.length_a   1.000
_cell.length_b   1.000
_cell.length_c   1.000
_cell.angle_alpha   90.00
_cell.angle_beta   90.00
_cell.angle_gamma   90.00
#
_symmetry.space_group_name_H-M   'P 1'
#
loop_
_entity.id
_entity.type
_entity.pdbx_description
1 polymer ?
#
loop_
_entity_poly.entity_id
_entity_poly.type
_entity_poly.pdbx_seq_one_letter_code
_entity_poly.pdbx_strand_id
1 'polypeptide(L)'
;MGRVLLGFVCTLVWVCSASAEERLWESSVELGAVATSGNTEERNIKFNGDTARDGESMKHKAHLDALRNSRGGITTAQKYYAYYQLDFKLADHHSLYSRLGHSDDEFSGFNSQTDFTAGYARKLLDNDRATLDGSTGLGIRSSELATGESEDESIVRIAFDYVYTISESAVFKQSLSSEIGSDSTISRSETSLSANISGNLAMKVALNINNNSEVPVGTEKTDTETAITLVYSF
;
A
#
# COMPACT_ATOMS: atom_id res chain seq x y z
N MET A 1 12.96 -28.91 -14.18
CA MET A 1 12.17 -29.51 -13.10
C MET A 1 11.63 -28.38 -12.29
N GLY A 2 10.34 -28.09 -12.37
CA GLY A 2 9.70 -27.00 -11.67
C GLY A 2 8.26 -26.86 -12.14
N ARG A 3 7.40 -27.74 -11.68
CA ARG A 3 5.94 -27.60 -11.78
C ARG A 3 5.44 -27.55 -10.35
N VAL A 4 5.09 -26.37 -9.85
CA VAL A 4 4.12 -26.14 -8.77
C VAL A 4 4.05 -24.62 -8.57
N LEU A 5 3.07 -23.95 -9.09
CA LEU A 5 2.54 -22.66 -8.62
C LEU A 5 1.35 -22.21 -9.51
N LEU A 6 0.41 -23.12 -9.73
CA LEU A 6 -0.86 -22.79 -10.40
C LEU A 6 -2.08 -23.23 -9.58
N GLY A 7 -1.94 -23.40 -8.29
CA GLY A 7 -2.96 -24.00 -7.42
C GLY A 7 -3.58 -23.10 -6.36
N PHE A 8 -3.30 -21.80 -6.32
CA PHE A 8 -3.73 -21.00 -5.14
C PHE A 8 -4.70 -19.84 -5.44
N VAL A 9 -5.21 -19.71 -6.65
CA VAL A 9 -6.13 -18.59 -7.00
C VAL A 9 -7.62 -18.95 -6.89
N CYS A 10 -7.99 -20.19 -6.59
CA CYS A 10 -9.38 -20.65 -6.72
C CYS A 10 -10.18 -20.82 -5.41
N THR A 11 -9.68 -20.43 -4.24
CA THR A 11 -10.38 -20.67 -2.97
C THR A 11 -10.78 -19.43 -2.17
N LEU A 12 -10.70 -18.25 -2.73
CA LEU A 12 -11.05 -16.99 -2.03
C LEU A 12 -12.39 -16.38 -2.46
N VAL A 13 -13.25 -17.09 -3.14
CA VAL A 13 -14.59 -16.61 -3.57
C VAL A 13 -15.70 -17.28 -2.76
N TRP A 14 -15.54 -17.49 -1.48
CA TRP A 14 -16.61 -18.02 -0.64
C TRP A 14 -16.76 -17.22 0.66
N VAL A 15 -17.08 -15.92 0.57
CA VAL A 15 -17.74 -15.19 1.66
C VAL A 15 -18.55 -14.07 1.03
N CYS A 16 -19.85 -14.20 0.96
CA CYS A 16 -20.78 -13.15 1.33
C CYS A 16 -22.21 -13.52 0.94
N SER A 17 -22.86 -14.19 1.87
CA SER A 17 -24.30 -13.99 2.07
C SER A 17 -24.42 -13.65 3.55
N ALA A 18 -24.21 -12.41 3.91
CA ALA A 18 -24.50 -11.88 5.23
C ALA A 18 -25.47 -10.71 5.07
N SER A 19 -26.62 -10.89 5.69
CA SER A 19 -27.65 -9.94 6.07
C SER A 19 -27.16 -8.52 6.30
N ALA A 20 -28.07 -7.55 6.10
CA ALA A 20 -27.93 -6.12 6.35
C ALA A 20 -27.72 -5.81 7.86
N GLU A 21 -26.60 -6.24 8.41
CA GLU A 21 -25.98 -5.68 9.61
C GLU A 21 -24.95 -4.65 9.16
N GLU A 22 -24.86 -3.52 9.85
CA GLU A 22 -23.92 -2.43 9.58
C GLU A 22 -22.59 -2.98 9.05
N ARG A 23 -22.21 -2.59 7.84
CA ARG A 23 -20.94 -3.03 7.25
C ARG A 23 -19.79 -2.46 8.09
N LEU A 24 -19.38 -3.21 9.10
CA LEU A 24 -18.24 -2.87 9.94
C LEU A 24 -16.91 -2.91 9.17
N TRP A 25 -16.90 -3.59 8.02
CA TRP A 25 -15.72 -3.73 7.17
C TRP A 25 -15.94 -3.05 5.81
N GLU A 26 -15.00 -2.23 5.42
CA GLU A 26 -14.86 -1.68 4.08
C GLU A 26 -13.65 -2.32 3.44
N SER A 27 -13.85 -2.99 2.31
CA SER A 27 -12.77 -3.70 1.64
C SER A 27 -12.76 -3.39 0.15
N SER A 28 -11.57 -3.37 -0.44
CA SER A 28 -11.39 -3.25 -1.88
C SER A 28 -10.26 -4.13 -2.36
N VAL A 29 -10.39 -4.60 -3.58
CA VAL A 29 -9.32 -5.27 -4.32
C VAL A 29 -9.11 -4.55 -5.65
N GLU A 30 -7.85 -4.43 -6.04
CA GLU A 30 -7.44 -3.82 -7.28
C GLU A 30 -6.63 -4.81 -8.12
N LEU A 31 -6.91 -4.86 -9.40
CA LEU A 31 -6.17 -5.66 -10.36
C LEU A 31 -5.78 -4.80 -11.56
N GLY A 32 -4.48 -4.79 -11.86
CA GLY A 32 -3.92 -4.20 -13.06
C GLY A 32 -3.11 -5.25 -13.81
N ALA A 33 -3.27 -5.29 -15.14
CA ALA A 33 -2.47 -6.17 -15.98
C ALA A 33 -2.23 -5.52 -17.34
N VAL A 34 -0.97 -5.61 -17.81
CA VAL A 34 -0.58 -5.25 -19.17
C VAL A 34 0.22 -6.40 -19.74
N ALA A 35 -0.16 -6.87 -20.92
CA ALA A 35 0.59 -7.88 -21.66
C ALA A 35 0.79 -7.41 -23.10
N THR A 36 2.03 -7.45 -23.58
CA THR A 36 2.40 -7.20 -24.96
C THR A 36 3.03 -8.45 -25.54
N SER A 37 2.83 -8.67 -26.84
CA SER A 37 3.40 -9.79 -27.56
C SER A 37 3.86 -9.34 -28.95
N GLY A 38 4.77 -10.07 -29.57
CA GLY A 38 5.36 -9.76 -30.87
C GLY A 38 6.85 -9.43 -30.74
N ASN A 39 7.30 -8.30 -31.25
CA ASN A 39 8.71 -7.91 -31.18
C ASN A 39 9.20 -7.62 -29.76
N THR A 40 8.27 -7.36 -28.83
CA THR A 40 8.54 -7.18 -27.39
C THR A 40 7.52 -8.01 -26.62
N GLU A 41 8.02 -8.87 -25.73
CA GLU A 41 7.18 -9.59 -24.77
C GLU A 41 7.34 -8.95 -23.39
N GLU A 42 6.28 -8.29 -22.91
CA GLU A 42 6.22 -7.72 -21.56
C GLU A 42 4.94 -8.18 -20.86
N ARG A 43 5.06 -8.46 -19.59
CA ARG A 43 3.92 -8.80 -18.71
C ARG A 43 4.09 -8.07 -17.39
N ASN A 44 3.12 -7.24 -17.07
CA ASN A 44 3.06 -6.49 -15.84
C ASN A 44 1.76 -6.86 -15.13
N ILE A 45 1.87 -7.27 -13.88
CA ILE A 45 0.72 -7.62 -13.05
C ILE A 45 0.85 -6.83 -11.74
N LYS A 46 -0.22 -6.10 -11.40
CA LYS A 46 -0.36 -5.41 -10.13
C LYS A 46 -1.59 -5.90 -9.42
N PHE A 47 -1.44 -6.17 -8.13
CA PHE A 47 -2.52 -6.48 -7.20
C PHE A 47 -2.41 -5.52 -6.01
N ASN A 48 -3.55 -5.02 -5.55
CA ASN A 48 -3.65 -4.24 -4.32
C ASN A 48 -4.90 -4.69 -3.58
N GLY A 49 -4.82 -4.75 -2.25
CA GLY A 49 -5.94 -5.09 -1.39
C GLY A 49 -5.92 -4.21 -0.15
N ASP A 50 -7.06 -3.56 0.11
CA ASP A 50 -7.27 -2.76 1.30
C ASP A 50 -8.47 -3.28 2.07
N THR A 51 -8.36 -3.26 3.39
CA THR A 51 -9.51 -3.48 4.26
C THR A 51 -9.40 -2.62 5.51
N ALA A 52 -10.53 -2.06 5.91
CA ALA A 52 -10.64 -1.30 7.14
C ALA A 52 -11.89 -1.72 7.90
N ARG A 53 -11.77 -1.72 9.24
CA ARG A 53 -12.89 -1.88 10.16
C ARG A 53 -12.89 -0.71 11.13
N ASP A 54 -13.93 0.08 11.08
CA ASP A 54 -14.09 1.23 11.97
C ASP A 54 -15.07 0.88 13.11
N GLY A 55 -14.54 0.46 14.26
CA GLY A 55 -15.32 0.17 15.47
C GLY A 55 -15.41 1.40 16.39
N GLU A 56 -16.17 1.30 17.48
CA GLU A 56 -16.36 2.39 18.45
C GLU A 56 -15.05 2.88 19.07
N SER A 57 -14.22 1.96 19.55
CA SER A 57 -12.97 2.26 20.28
C SER A 57 -11.72 2.06 19.45
N MET A 58 -11.79 1.26 18.38
CA MET A 58 -10.63 0.83 17.58
C MET A 58 -10.95 0.84 16.11
N LYS A 59 -9.98 1.29 15.31
CA LYS A 59 -10.00 1.15 13.86
C LYS A 59 -8.86 0.25 13.41
N HIS A 60 -9.18 -0.76 12.63
CA HIS A 60 -8.23 -1.68 12.02
C HIS A 60 -8.04 -1.31 10.56
N LYS A 61 -6.82 -1.34 10.08
CA LYS A 61 -6.48 -1.16 8.66
C LYS A 61 -5.48 -2.22 8.26
N ALA A 62 -5.70 -2.87 7.13
CA ALA A 62 -4.73 -3.76 6.52
C ALA A 62 -4.61 -3.45 5.03
N HIS A 63 -3.40 -3.53 4.52
CA HIS A 63 -3.05 -3.24 3.15
C HIS A 63 -2.07 -4.28 2.62
N LEU A 64 -2.23 -4.65 1.36
CA LEU A 64 -1.32 -5.50 0.62
C LEU A 64 -1.16 -4.95 -0.80
N ASP A 65 0.07 -4.71 -1.21
CA ASP A 65 0.45 -4.37 -2.59
C ASP A 65 1.42 -5.42 -3.13
N ALA A 66 1.22 -5.83 -4.38
CA ALA A 66 2.09 -6.76 -5.07
C ALA A 66 2.24 -6.36 -6.53
N LEU A 67 3.48 -6.26 -6.99
CA LEU A 67 3.85 -5.94 -8.36
C LEU A 67 4.80 -7.01 -8.89
N ARG A 68 4.56 -7.45 -10.12
CA ARG A 68 5.50 -8.28 -10.87
C ARG A 68 5.56 -7.84 -12.32
N ASN A 69 6.77 -7.51 -12.76
CA ASN A 69 7.06 -7.18 -14.15
C ASN A 69 8.00 -8.22 -14.74
N SER A 70 7.81 -8.54 -16.00
CA SER A 70 8.71 -9.42 -16.73
C SER A 70 8.85 -8.96 -18.20
N ARG A 71 10.03 -9.14 -18.76
CA ARG A 71 10.35 -8.87 -20.16
C ARG A 71 11.08 -10.07 -20.76
N GLY A 72 10.56 -10.60 -21.88
CA GLY A 72 11.15 -11.77 -22.53
C GLY A 72 11.21 -13.01 -21.62
N GLY A 73 10.27 -13.16 -20.67
CA GLY A 73 10.25 -14.26 -19.71
C GLY A 73 11.17 -14.09 -18.51
N ILE A 74 11.93 -12.99 -18.43
CA ILE A 74 12.82 -12.67 -17.29
C ILE A 74 12.08 -11.68 -16.38
N THR A 75 12.04 -11.95 -15.09
CA THR A 75 11.48 -11.01 -14.09
C THR A 75 12.39 -9.79 -13.99
N THR A 76 11.83 -8.60 -14.13
CA THR A 76 12.54 -7.31 -14.11
C THR A 76 12.16 -6.45 -12.90
N ALA A 77 11.04 -6.74 -12.23
CA ALA A 77 10.66 -6.20 -10.95
C ALA A 77 9.74 -7.18 -10.22
N GLN A 78 9.93 -7.31 -8.92
CA GLN A 78 9.06 -8.08 -8.04
C GLN A 78 9.08 -7.41 -6.68
N LYS A 79 7.91 -6.92 -6.26
CA LYS A 79 7.74 -6.16 -5.01
C LYS A 79 6.51 -6.67 -4.28
N TYR A 80 6.63 -6.76 -2.96
CA TYR A 80 5.53 -7.00 -2.04
C TYR A 80 5.61 -5.97 -0.92
N TYR A 81 4.47 -5.40 -0.57
CA TYR A 81 4.36 -4.51 0.57
C TYR A 81 3.07 -4.81 1.31
N ALA A 82 3.16 -4.98 2.61
CA ALA A 82 1.99 -5.19 3.46
C ALA A 82 2.12 -4.38 4.74
N TYR A 83 1.01 -3.90 5.26
CA TYR A 83 0.98 -3.39 6.63
C TYR A 83 -0.35 -3.72 7.32
N TYR A 84 -0.26 -3.76 8.63
CA TYR A 84 -1.41 -3.75 9.53
C TYR A 84 -1.28 -2.62 10.52
N GLN A 85 -2.33 -1.82 10.66
CA GLN A 85 -2.41 -0.70 11.59
C GLN A 85 -3.64 -0.82 12.47
N LEU A 86 -3.43 -0.58 13.76
CA LEU A 86 -4.46 -0.48 14.78
C LEU A 86 -4.48 0.93 15.33
N ASP A 87 -5.59 1.64 15.18
CA ASP A 87 -5.82 2.96 15.75
C ASP A 87 -6.74 2.80 16.98
N PHE A 88 -6.29 3.22 18.13
CA PHE A 88 -7.07 3.31 19.36
C PHE A 88 -7.63 4.73 19.52
N LYS A 89 -8.94 4.87 19.42
CA LYS A 89 -9.63 6.16 19.44
C LYS A 89 -9.62 6.73 20.87
N LEU A 90 -9.03 7.91 21.05
CA LEU A 90 -9.04 8.65 22.30
C LEU A 90 -10.22 9.62 22.38
N ALA A 91 -10.58 10.21 21.25
CA ALA A 91 -11.69 11.14 21.03
C ALA A 91 -12.03 11.18 19.54
N ASP A 92 -13.05 11.94 19.13
CA ASP A 92 -13.57 11.97 17.76
C ASP A 92 -12.54 12.18 16.65
N HIS A 93 -11.50 12.96 16.93
CA HIS A 93 -10.45 13.29 15.94
C HIS A 93 -9.05 12.88 16.38
N HIS A 94 -8.91 12.11 17.44
CA HIS A 94 -7.64 11.81 18.08
C HIS A 94 -7.49 10.32 18.34
N SER A 95 -6.38 9.72 17.93
CA SER A 95 -6.07 8.32 18.21
C SER A 95 -4.58 8.10 18.49
N LEU A 96 -4.30 7.05 19.25
CA LEU A 96 -2.99 6.43 19.27
C LEU A 96 -2.98 5.31 18.23
N TYR A 97 -1.87 5.15 17.52
CA TYR A 97 -1.76 4.04 16.57
C TYR A 97 -0.55 3.16 16.85
N SER A 98 -0.66 1.92 16.45
CA SER A 98 0.45 1.01 16.25
C SER A 98 0.39 0.43 14.84
N ARG A 99 1.53 0.28 14.17
CA ARG A 99 1.63 -0.19 12.80
C ARG A 99 2.81 -1.13 12.66
N LEU A 100 2.58 -2.24 12.00
CA LEU A 100 3.58 -3.18 11.53
C LEU A 100 3.57 -3.17 10.00
N GLY A 101 4.70 -2.88 9.39
CA GLY A 101 4.90 -2.91 7.94
C GLY A 101 5.96 -3.93 7.56
N HIS A 102 5.82 -4.49 6.37
CA HIS A 102 6.80 -5.37 5.76
C HIS A 102 6.85 -5.14 4.26
N SER A 103 8.06 -4.99 3.72
CA SER A 103 8.31 -4.91 2.29
C SER A 103 9.38 -5.89 1.88
N ASP A 104 9.21 -6.46 0.69
CA ASP A 104 10.15 -7.32 0.01
C ASP A 104 10.30 -6.78 -1.42
N ASP A 105 11.53 -6.46 -1.83
CA ASP A 105 11.82 -5.88 -3.14
C ASP A 105 13.19 -6.34 -3.62
N GLU A 106 13.21 -7.42 -4.38
CA GLU A 106 14.43 -8.04 -4.89
C GLU A 106 15.29 -7.12 -5.78
N PHE A 107 14.76 -5.96 -6.17
CA PHE A 107 15.41 -5.03 -7.10
C PHE A 107 15.78 -3.67 -6.50
N SER A 108 15.42 -3.43 -5.23
CA SER A 108 15.72 -2.16 -4.52
C SER A 108 17.08 -2.13 -3.83
N GLY A 109 17.79 -3.26 -3.82
CA GLY A 109 19.04 -3.42 -3.07
C GLY A 109 18.85 -3.87 -1.63
N PHE A 110 17.62 -3.99 -1.18
CA PHE A 110 17.21 -4.62 0.07
C PHE A 110 16.39 -5.87 -0.22
N ASN A 111 16.71 -7.00 0.40
CA ASN A 111 15.88 -8.20 0.28
C ASN A 111 14.53 -7.98 0.97
N SER A 112 14.58 -7.48 2.20
CA SER A 112 13.35 -7.17 2.95
C SER A 112 13.57 -6.04 3.96
N GLN A 113 12.46 -5.39 4.32
CA GLN A 113 12.43 -4.40 5.39
C GLN A 113 11.17 -4.61 6.22
N THR A 114 11.33 -4.61 7.54
CA THR A 114 10.21 -4.70 8.49
C THR A 114 10.26 -3.51 9.43
N ASP A 115 9.17 -2.78 9.55
CA ASP A 115 9.03 -1.66 10.46
C ASP A 115 7.92 -1.88 11.49
N PHE A 116 8.17 -1.44 12.70
CA PHE A 116 7.14 -1.27 13.72
C PHE A 116 7.15 0.16 14.20
N THR A 117 6.00 0.84 14.15
CA THR A 117 5.85 2.22 14.60
C THR A 117 4.64 2.35 15.51
N ALA A 118 4.75 3.21 16.52
CA ALA A 118 3.64 3.61 17.37
C ALA A 118 3.66 5.13 17.57
N GLY A 119 2.49 5.74 17.66
CA GLY A 119 2.41 7.18 17.74
C GLY A 119 1.01 7.73 17.86
N TYR A 120 0.86 8.96 17.45
CA TYR A 120 -0.36 9.73 17.52
C TYR A 120 -0.86 10.07 16.12
N ALA A 121 -2.17 9.93 15.93
CA ALA A 121 -2.87 10.29 14.71
C ALA A 121 -4.00 11.27 15.01
N ARG A 122 -4.23 12.19 14.08
CA ARG A 122 -5.30 13.17 14.19
C ARG A 122 -5.97 13.38 12.84
N LYS A 123 -7.29 13.45 12.86
CA LYS A 123 -8.09 13.93 11.73
C LYS A 123 -8.02 15.46 11.71
N LEU A 124 -7.29 16.02 10.73
CA LEU A 124 -7.01 17.44 10.59
C LEU A 124 -8.12 18.18 9.84
N LEU A 125 -8.78 17.48 8.92
CA LEU A 125 -9.92 17.96 8.16
C LEU A 125 -10.95 16.84 8.07
N ASP A 126 -12.22 17.17 8.31
CA ASP A 126 -13.34 16.26 8.17
C ASP A 126 -14.60 17.04 7.77
N ASN A 127 -14.95 16.95 6.50
CA ASN A 127 -16.19 17.52 5.96
C ASN A 127 -16.73 16.65 4.84
N ASP A 128 -17.90 16.98 4.32
CA ASP A 128 -18.65 16.18 3.33
C ASP A 128 -17.85 15.87 2.04
N ARG A 129 -16.83 16.66 1.72
CA ARG A 129 -16.05 16.51 0.48
C ARG A 129 -14.61 16.12 0.70
N ALA A 130 -14.06 16.41 1.86
CA ALA A 130 -12.63 16.20 2.07
C ALA A 130 -12.32 15.70 3.49
N THR A 131 -11.41 14.75 3.56
CA THR A 131 -10.79 14.33 4.82
C THR A 131 -9.28 14.46 4.70
N LEU A 132 -8.63 14.84 5.79
CA LEU A 132 -7.18 14.84 5.93
C LEU A 132 -6.81 14.25 7.28
N ASP A 133 -6.16 13.10 7.23
CA ASP A 133 -5.59 12.46 8.41
C ASP A 133 -4.08 12.73 8.44
N GLY A 134 -3.55 13.08 9.61
CA GLY A 134 -2.13 13.24 9.86
C GLY A 134 -1.68 12.34 11.00
N SER A 135 -0.50 11.76 10.91
CA SER A 135 0.07 10.93 11.97
C SER A 135 1.57 11.15 12.12
N THR A 136 2.05 10.97 13.36
CA THR A 136 3.49 10.96 13.67
C THR A 136 3.76 9.92 14.76
N GLY A 137 4.91 9.28 14.70
CA GLY A 137 5.27 8.24 15.65
C GLY A 137 6.75 7.91 15.65
N LEU A 138 7.15 7.10 16.60
CA LEU A 138 8.48 6.56 16.75
C LEU A 138 8.43 5.06 16.50
N GLY A 139 9.52 4.49 16.02
CA GLY A 139 9.58 3.07 15.72
C GLY A 139 10.98 2.55 15.51
N ILE A 140 11.03 1.33 15.08
CA ILE A 140 12.24 0.61 14.67
C ILE A 140 12.02 0.05 13.28
N ARG A 141 13.07 0.00 12.49
CA ARG A 141 13.12 -0.67 11.18
C ARG A 141 14.29 -1.63 11.16
N SER A 142 14.02 -2.85 10.74
CA SER A 142 15.02 -3.89 10.45
C SER A 142 15.05 -4.07 8.94
N SER A 143 16.23 -3.95 8.34
CA SER A 143 16.48 -4.11 6.91
C SER A 143 17.45 -5.22 6.66
N GLU A 144 17.12 -6.14 5.75
CA GLU A 144 18.05 -7.15 5.22
C GLU A 144 18.55 -6.68 3.87
N LEU A 145 19.85 -6.41 3.78
CA LEU A 145 20.51 -5.99 2.57
C LEU A 145 20.63 -7.17 1.57
N ALA A 146 20.75 -6.86 0.28
CA ALA A 146 21.03 -7.87 -0.75
C ALA A 146 22.33 -8.65 -0.51
N THR A 147 23.25 -8.13 0.33
CA THR A 147 24.47 -8.82 0.79
C THR A 147 24.20 -9.89 1.85
N GLY A 148 23.00 -9.93 2.45
CA GLY A 148 22.63 -10.78 3.59
C GLY A 148 23.00 -10.20 4.96
N GLU A 149 23.49 -8.97 5.01
CA GLU A 149 23.67 -8.23 6.26
C GLU A 149 22.34 -7.63 6.73
N SER A 150 22.15 -7.58 8.05
CA SER A 150 20.97 -6.97 8.66
C SER A 150 21.34 -5.67 9.37
N GLU A 151 20.53 -4.65 9.20
CA GLU A 151 20.67 -3.34 9.83
C GLU A 151 19.39 -2.99 10.58
N ASP A 152 19.52 -2.57 11.84
CA ASP A 152 18.43 -2.13 12.69
C ASP A 152 18.60 -0.65 13.02
N GLU A 153 17.56 0.14 12.82
CA GLU A 153 17.59 1.58 13.12
C GLU A 153 16.30 2.06 13.81
N SER A 154 16.44 3.13 14.59
CA SER A 154 15.29 3.85 15.12
C SER A 154 14.76 4.82 14.09
N ILE A 155 13.44 4.90 13.93
CA ILE A 155 12.80 5.76 12.94
C ILE A 155 11.78 6.70 13.56
N VAL A 156 11.63 7.87 12.95
CA VAL A 156 10.49 8.77 13.11
C VAL A 156 9.62 8.66 11.88
N ARG A 157 8.33 8.32 12.06
CA ARG A 157 7.37 8.27 10.96
C ARG A 157 6.46 9.48 10.99
N ILE A 158 6.25 10.10 9.83
CA ILE A 158 5.27 11.16 9.59
C ILE A 158 4.44 10.73 8.37
N ALA A 159 3.11 10.85 8.45
CA ALA A 159 2.26 10.52 7.31
C ALA A 159 1.03 11.42 7.25
N PHE A 160 0.52 11.60 6.02
CA PHE A 160 -0.70 12.32 5.70
C PHE A 160 -1.50 11.54 4.66
N ASP A 161 -2.80 11.42 4.90
CA ASP A 161 -3.75 10.80 3.99
C ASP A 161 -4.86 11.80 3.69
N TYR A 162 -4.95 12.25 2.43
CA TYR A 162 -5.95 13.18 1.95
C TYR A 162 -6.89 12.49 0.97
N VAL A 163 -8.18 12.64 1.19
CA VAL A 163 -9.24 12.17 0.29
C VAL A 163 -10.11 13.35 -0.09
N TYR A 164 -10.39 13.50 -1.39
CA TYR A 164 -11.27 14.53 -1.91
C TYR A 164 -12.30 13.93 -2.86
N THR A 165 -13.58 14.06 -2.50
CA THR A 165 -14.72 13.65 -3.34
C THR A 165 -14.98 14.74 -4.36
N ILE A 166 -14.52 14.52 -5.61
CA ILE A 166 -14.70 15.47 -6.72
C ILE A 166 -16.17 15.51 -7.14
N SER A 167 -16.78 14.32 -7.26
CA SER A 167 -18.19 14.13 -7.61
C SER A 167 -18.70 12.81 -7.01
N GLU A 168 -19.98 12.50 -7.19
CA GLU A 168 -20.57 11.20 -6.78
C GLU A 168 -19.86 9.99 -7.41
N SER A 169 -19.18 10.17 -8.53
CA SER A 169 -18.51 9.10 -9.26
C SER A 169 -16.98 9.21 -9.28
N ALA A 170 -16.38 10.27 -8.71
CA ALA A 170 -14.94 10.49 -8.81
C ALA A 170 -14.33 10.91 -7.47
N VAL A 171 -13.24 10.24 -7.08
CA VAL A 171 -12.51 10.47 -5.84
C VAL A 171 -11.01 10.63 -6.15
N PHE A 172 -10.43 11.69 -5.61
CA PHE A 172 -8.99 11.91 -5.58
C PHE A 172 -8.45 11.49 -4.22
N LYS A 173 -7.29 10.79 -4.22
CA LYS A 173 -6.56 10.45 -3.00
C LYS A 173 -5.10 10.82 -3.14
N GLN A 174 -4.52 11.31 -2.04
CA GLN A 174 -3.10 11.56 -1.89
C GLN A 174 -2.64 11.00 -0.55
N SER A 175 -1.74 10.03 -0.58
CA SER A 175 -1.06 9.53 0.60
C SER A 175 0.42 9.89 0.54
N LEU A 176 0.94 10.39 1.65
CA LEU A 176 2.34 10.75 1.83
C LEU A 176 2.84 10.12 3.12
N SER A 177 4.00 9.50 3.10
CA SER A 177 4.66 9.08 4.33
C SER A 177 6.17 9.21 4.22
N SER A 178 6.82 9.50 5.35
CA SER A 178 8.28 9.51 5.46
C SER A 178 8.67 8.82 6.76
N GLU A 179 9.57 7.88 6.65
CA GLU A 179 10.20 7.13 7.74
C GLU A 179 11.66 7.58 7.80
N ILE A 180 11.98 8.46 8.74
CA ILE A 180 13.28 9.11 8.90
C ILE A 180 14.06 8.31 9.92
N GLY A 181 15.08 7.60 9.47
CA GLY A 181 16.00 6.83 10.29
C GLY A 181 17.36 7.52 10.43
N SER A 182 18.24 6.92 11.22
CA SER A 182 19.62 7.38 11.37
C SER A 182 20.45 7.12 10.12
N ASP A 183 20.19 6.00 9.44
CA ASP A 183 20.98 5.52 8.32
C ASP A 183 20.29 5.82 7.01
N SER A 184 18.96 5.69 6.95
CA SER A 184 18.20 5.98 5.74
C SER A 184 16.84 6.63 6.00
N THR A 185 16.36 7.37 5.00
CA THR A 185 15.00 7.93 4.98
C THR A 185 14.24 7.32 3.82
N ILE A 186 13.08 6.72 4.11
CA ILE A 186 12.19 6.17 3.10
C ILE A 186 10.94 7.04 3.03
N SER A 187 10.71 7.61 1.85
CA SER A 187 9.53 8.45 1.59
C SER A 187 8.67 7.82 0.50
N ARG A 188 7.36 7.72 0.75
CA ARG A 188 6.39 7.15 -0.17
C ARG A 188 5.30 8.17 -0.47
N SER A 189 4.92 8.26 -1.73
CA SER A 189 3.80 9.09 -2.19
C SER A 189 2.93 8.28 -3.13
N GLU A 190 1.64 8.25 -2.88
CA GLU A 190 0.63 7.74 -3.82
C GLU A 190 -0.34 8.87 -4.13
N THR A 191 -0.46 9.21 -5.41
CA THR A 191 -1.47 10.11 -5.95
C THR A 191 -2.40 9.31 -6.83
N SER A 192 -3.70 9.30 -6.56
CA SER A 192 -4.64 8.52 -7.36
C SER A 192 -5.95 9.25 -7.64
N LEU A 193 -6.53 8.91 -8.78
CA LEU A 193 -7.85 9.32 -9.22
C LEU A 193 -8.67 8.08 -9.55
N SER A 194 -9.77 7.88 -8.84
CA SER A 194 -10.70 6.78 -9.08
C SER A 194 -11.99 7.31 -9.66
N ALA A 195 -12.52 6.60 -10.67
CA ALA A 195 -13.82 6.90 -11.27
C ALA A 195 -14.69 5.64 -11.29
N ASN A 196 -15.89 5.75 -10.74
CA ASN A 196 -16.89 4.66 -10.73
C ASN A 196 -17.34 4.36 -12.16
N ILE A 197 -17.34 3.08 -12.54
CA ILE A 197 -17.82 2.58 -13.83
C ILE A 197 -19.25 2.07 -13.68
N SER A 198 -19.49 1.20 -12.70
CA SER A 198 -20.79 0.59 -12.45
C SER A 198 -20.84 -0.10 -11.10
N GLY A 199 -21.83 0.21 -10.27
CA GLY A 199 -22.01 -0.39 -8.95
C GLY A 199 -20.74 -0.28 -8.10
N ASN A 200 -20.17 -1.39 -7.74
CA ASN A 200 -18.95 -1.49 -6.90
C ASN A 200 -17.64 -1.50 -7.72
N LEU A 201 -17.72 -1.35 -9.04
CA LEU A 201 -16.56 -1.38 -9.94
C LEU A 201 -16.14 0.04 -10.32
N ALA A 202 -14.88 0.37 -10.08
CA ALA A 202 -14.24 1.62 -10.47
C ALA A 202 -12.96 1.38 -11.29
N MET A 203 -12.53 2.39 -12.01
CA MET A 203 -11.19 2.47 -12.60
C MET A 203 -10.37 3.46 -11.79
N LYS A 204 -9.14 3.08 -11.48
CA LYS A 204 -8.16 3.92 -10.76
C LYS A 204 -6.93 4.14 -11.64
N VAL A 205 -6.48 5.38 -11.69
CA VAL A 205 -5.15 5.75 -12.19
C VAL A 205 -4.34 6.21 -10.99
N ALA A 206 -3.17 5.62 -10.79
CA ALA A 206 -2.29 5.92 -9.67
C ALA A 206 -0.86 6.23 -10.14
N LEU A 207 -0.23 7.17 -9.46
CA LEU A 207 1.20 7.48 -9.53
C LEU A 207 1.79 7.21 -8.15
N ASN A 208 2.67 6.23 -8.08
CA ASN A 208 3.42 5.85 -6.88
C ASN A 208 4.87 6.30 -7.03
N ILE A 209 5.39 6.98 -6.02
CA ILE A 209 6.78 7.39 -5.92
C ILE A 209 7.33 6.86 -4.61
N ASN A 210 8.39 6.07 -4.69
CA ASN A 210 9.13 5.56 -3.53
C ASN A 210 10.57 6.10 -3.62
N ASN A 211 11.01 6.81 -2.59
CA ASN A 211 12.36 7.33 -2.50
C ASN A 211 13.05 6.77 -1.26
N ASN A 212 14.24 6.23 -1.46
CA ASN A 212 15.15 5.83 -0.38
C ASN A 212 16.42 6.68 -0.46
N SER A 213 16.76 7.36 0.62
CA SER A 213 17.93 8.26 0.66
C SER A 213 19.26 7.52 0.53
N GLU A 214 19.30 6.26 0.99
CA GLU A 214 20.46 5.38 0.92
C GLU A 214 20.11 4.08 0.18
N VAL A 215 20.85 3.79 -0.87
CA VAL A 215 20.72 2.58 -1.68
C VAL A 215 22.10 2.07 -2.09
N PRO A 216 22.28 0.77 -2.34
CA PRO A 216 23.55 0.21 -2.83
C PRO A 216 24.00 0.86 -4.14
N VAL A 217 25.33 0.82 -4.38
CA VAL A 217 25.91 1.36 -5.61
C VAL A 217 25.34 0.65 -6.84
N GLY A 218 24.78 1.43 -7.75
CA GLY A 218 24.15 0.93 -8.97
C GLY A 218 22.63 0.82 -8.90
N THR A 219 22.01 1.11 -7.74
CA THR A 219 20.56 1.18 -7.57
C THR A 219 20.10 2.64 -7.58
N GLU A 220 18.94 2.92 -8.16
CA GLU A 220 18.34 4.26 -8.16
C GLU A 220 17.65 4.54 -6.82
N LYS A 221 17.74 5.80 -6.36
CA LYS A 221 17.13 6.25 -5.10
C LYS A 221 15.61 6.45 -5.20
N THR A 222 15.09 6.59 -6.39
CA THR A 222 13.67 6.92 -6.63
C THR A 222 13.07 6.00 -7.65
N ASP A 223 12.07 5.25 -7.23
CA ASP A 223 11.21 4.47 -8.08
C ASP A 223 9.91 5.22 -8.36
N THR A 224 9.50 5.24 -9.61
CA THR A 224 8.23 5.81 -10.03
C THR A 224 7.42 4.77 -10.79
N GLU A 225 6.19 4.54 -10.35
CA GLU A 225 5.27 3.59 -10.96
C GLU A 225 3.97 4.31 -11.31
N THR A 226 3.52 4.15 -12.55
CA THR A 226 2.18 4.56 -12.98
C THR A 226 1.36 3.31 -13.25
N ALA A 227 0.20 3.21 -12.60
CA ALA A 227 -0.69 2.07 -12.73
C ALA A 227 -2.10 2.50 -13.14
N ILE A 228 -2.74 1.66 -13.97
CA ILE A 228 -4.18 1.73 -14.25
C ILE A 228 -4.75 0.40 -13.81
N THR A 229 -5.71 0.45 -12.89
CA THR A 229 -6.29 -0.73 -12.25
C THR A 229 -7.81 -0.70 -12.27
N LEU A 230 -8.42 -1.86 -12.19
CA LEU A 230 -9.83 -2.04 -11.87
C LEU A 230 -9.94 -2.31 -10.37
N VAL A 231 -10.82 -1.56 -9.72
CA VAL A 231 -11.07 -1.62 -8.28
C VAL A 231 -12.46 -2.19 -8.06
N TYR A 232 -12.58 -3.20 -7.22
CA TYR A 232 -13.86 -3.72 -6.76
C TYR A 232 -13.97 -3.54 -5.24
N SER A 233 -14.99 -2.81 -4.80
CA SER A 233 -15.26 -2.52 -3.38
C SER A 233 -16.44 -3.34 -2.86
N PHE A 234 -16.36 -3.84 -1.60
CA PHE A 234 -17.39 -4.70 -0.99
C PHE A 234 -17.43 -4.57 0.53
#